data_19f4fa5708a79922cd450d2279211322
#
_entry.id   19f4fa5708a79922cd450d2279211322
#
_cell.length_a   1.000
_cell.length_b   1.000
_cell.length_c   1.000
_cell.angle_alpha   90.00
_cell.angle_beta   90.00
_cell.angle_gamma   90.00
#
_symmetry.space_group_name_H-M   'P 1'
#
loop_
_entity.id
_entity.type
_entity.pdbx_description
1 polymer ?
#
loop_
_entity_poly.entity_id
_entity_poly.type
_entity_poly.pdbx_seq_one_letter_code
_entity_poly.pdbx_strand_id
1 'polypeptide(L)'
;MSKTRFVAFATQKGGIGKSTITALVANYFHNVKGYNVAVIDCDEPQYNLADLRDEELELIKSSDYFKAQACEHFKKLGKKSFSVTRSNAVNALDDAETVLNETEVKLDFIFFDMPGTIKSEGVMKTLSQMDYIFVPVSADRFVVESAMSFMQLFHDNFLTQGWSVTKKLAFFWTMVDKRERTSLYDVYEGMFKSLDYSVLNTRLPEIGRAHV
;
A
#
# COMPACT_ATOMS: atom_id res chain seq x y z
N MET A 1 -19.71 -5.87 15.13
CA MET A 1 -18.29 -5.42 15.19
C MET A 1 -17.80 -5.27 13.76
N SER A 2 -17.12 -4.18 13.36
CA SER A 2 -16.63 -4.01 12.00
C SER A 2 -15.53 -5.05 11.69
N LYS A 3 -15.56 -5.64 10.50
CA LYS A 3 -14.54 -6.60 10.04
C LYS A 3 -13.23 -5.83 9.76
N THR A 4 -12.05 -6.42 10.03
CA THR A 4 -10.75 -5.91 9.58
C THR A 4 -10.77 -5.71 8.07
N ARG A 5 -10.22 -4.59 7.57
CA ARG A 5 -10.19 -4.26 6.14
C ARG A 5 -8.82 -4.54 5.57
N PHE A 6 -8.80 -5.21 4.43
CA PHE A 6 -7.58 -5.52 3.68
C PHE A 6 -7.39 -4.48 2.59
N VAL A 7 -6.20 -3.88 2.53
CA VAL A 7 -5.88 -2.78 1.61
C VAL A 7 -4.56 -3.08 0.91
N ALA A 8 -4.55 -3.00 -0.43
CA ALA A 8 -3.33 -3.14 -1.21
C ALA A 8 -3.05 -1.92 -2.08
N PHE A 9 -1.74 -1.63 -2.24
CA PHE A 9 -1.24 -0.75 -3.30
C PHE A 9 -0.62 -1.63 -4.39
N ALA A 10 -1.23 -1.65 -5.58
CA ALA A 10 -0.87 -2.58 -6.64
C ALA A 10 -0.62 -1.88 -7.98
N THR A 11 0.44 -2.26 -8.68
CA THR A 11 0.74 -1.81 -10.04
C THR A 11 1.73 -2.78 -10.70
N GLN A 12 1.75 -2.82 -12.03
CA GLN A 12 2.69 -3.64 -12.80
C GLN A 12 4.09 -3.01 -12.95
N LYS A 13 4.29 -1.79 -12.45
CA LYS A 13 5.57 -1.08 -12.56
C LYS A 13 6.29 -1.00 -11.23
N GLY A 14 7.59 -1.30 -11.24
CA GLY A 14 8.49 -1.00 -10.14
C GLY A 14 8.80 0.50 -10.04
N GLY A 15 9.27 0.94 -8.88
CA GLY A 15 9.74 2.32 -8.69
C GLY A 15 8.66 3.40 -8.58
N ILE A 16 7.37 3.07 -8.62
CA ILE A 16 6.26 4.02 -8.50
C ILE A 16 5.91 4.38 -7.04
N GLY A 17 6.68 3.90 -6.08
CA GLY A 17 6.51 4.25 -4.66
C GLY A 17 5.49 3.42 -3.89
N LYS A 18 5.12 2.20 -4.33
CA LYS A 18 4.16 1.33 -3.62
C LYS A 18 4.54 1.16 -2.14
N SER A 19 5.71 0.59 -1.86
CA SER A 19 6.20 0.34 -0.50
C SER A 19 6.27 1.62 0.33
N THR A 20 6.76 2.71 -0.26
CA THR A 20 6.78 4.02 0.40
C THR A 20 5.39 4.50 0.79
N ILE A 21 4.42 4.37 -0.12
CA ILE A 21 3.03 4.78 0.13
C ILE A 21 2.40 3.86 1.18
N THR A 22 2.64 2.55 1.10
CA THR A 22 2.17 1.57 2.10
C THR A 22 2.68 1.94 3.49
N ALA A 23 4.00 2.22 3.63
CA ALA A 23 4.58 2.66 4.89
C ALA A 23 3.96 3.95 5.41
N LEU A 24 3.86 4.98 4.56
CA LEU A 24 3.33 6.29 4.95
C LEU A 24 1.86 6.21 5.38
N VAL A 25 1.03 5.45 4.65
CA VAL A 25 -0.39 5.32 4.99
C VAL A 25 -0.57 4.48 6.25
N ALA A 26 0.17 3.38 6.42
CA ALA A 26 0.14 2.57 7.63
C ALA A 26 0.56 3.40 8.86
N ASN A 27 1.66 4.15 8.76
CA ASN A 27 2.12 5.07 9.81
C ASN A 27 1.08 6.14 10.13
N TYR A 28 0.51 6.78 9.13
CA TYR A 28 -0.52 7.80 9.32
C TYR A 28 -1.77 7.24 10.01
N PHE A 29 -2.22 6.06 9.58
CA PHE A 29 -3.39 5.41 10.19
C PHE A 29 -3.12 5.01 11.62
N HIS A 30 -1.93 4.48 11.91
CA HIS A 30 -1.57 4.05 13.25
C HIS A 30 -1.33 5.23 14.19
N ASN A 31 -0.44 6.16 13.81
CA ASN A 31 0.07 7.20 14.70
C ASN A 31 -0.84 8.44 14.77
N VAL A 32 -1.57 8.76 13.68
CA VAL A 32 -2.37 9.98 13.60
C VAL A 32 -3.87 9.70 13.74
N LYS A 33 -4.37 8.67 13.04
CA LYS A 33 -5.80 8.31 13.08
C LYS A 33 -6.17 7.38 14.24
N GLY A 34 -5.19 6.78 14.91
CA GLY A 34 -5.41 5.92 16.05
C GLY A 34 -5.90 4.50 15.72
N TYR A 35 -5.91 4.11 14.44
CA TYR A 35 -6.29 2.75 14.03
C TYR A 35 -5.23 1.71 14.42
N ASN A 36 -5.67 0.50 14.72
CA ASN A 36 -4.78 -0.64 14.85
C ASN A 36 -4.52 -1.23 13.47
N VAL A 37 -3.26 -1.23 13.07
CA VAL A 37 -2.87 -1.68 11.74
C VAL A 37 -1.80 -2.77 11.81
N ALA A 38 -1.66 -3.55 10.73
CA ALA A 38 -0.51 -4.41 10.45
C ALA A 38 -0.14 -4.27 8.97
N VAL A 39 1.08 -4.67 8.61
CA VAL A 39 1.57 -4.69 7.23
C VAL A 39 2.07 -6.09 6.90
N ILE A 40 1.68 -6.60 5.74
CA ILE A 40 2.22 -7.81 5.13
C ILE A 40 3.09 -7.37 3.94
N ASP A 41 4.39 -7.59 4.04
CA ASP A 41 5.35 -7.27 2.99
C ASP A 41 5.53 -8.49 2.08
N CYS A 42 4.93 -8.43 0.89
CA CYS A 42 4.88 -9.51 -0.08
C CYS A 42 5.88 -9.34 -1.24
N ASP A 43 6.73 -8.30 -1.20
CA ASP A 43 7.67 -8.00 -2.28
C ASP A 43 8.97 -8.82 -2.16
N GLU A 44 8.82 -10.15 -2.17
CA GLU A 44 9.94 -11.10 -2.15
C GLU A 44 10.78 -10.98 -3.45
N PRO A 45 12.13 -10.99 -3.36
CA PRO A 45 12.98 -11.13 -2.17
C PRO A 45 13.40 -9.78 -1.55
N GLN A 46 12.85 -8.64 -2.01
CA GLN A 46 13.32 -7.31 -1.62
C GLN A 46 12.97 -6.96 -0.17
N TYR A 47 11.75 -7.29 0.29
CA TYR A 47 11.23 -7.02 1.64
C TYR A 47 11.54 -5.63 2.20
N ASN A 48 11.41 -4.60 1.36
CA ASN A 48 11.85 -3.24 1.68
C ASN A 48 11.22 -2.66 2.96
N LEU A 49 9.96 -3.00 3.25
CA LEU A 49 9.28 -2.50 4.45
C LEU A 49 9.70 -3.25 5.70
N ALA A 50 9.88 -4.55 5.59
CA ALA A 50 10.32 -5.37 6.71
C ALA A 50 11.79 -5.08 7.07
N ASP A 51 12.65 -4.89 6.06
CA ASP A 51 14.05 -4.51 6.27
C ASP A 51 14.16 -3.12 6.92
N LEU A 52 13.39 -2.12 6.43
CA LEU A 52 13.32 -0.81 7.06
C LEU A 52 12.88 -0.90 8.53
N ARG A 53 11.92 -1.76 8.84
CA ARG A 53 11.47 -1.98 10.22
C ARG A 53 12.57 -2.59 11.09
N ASP A 54 13.33 -3.54 10.57
CA ASP A 54 14.45 -4.14 11.29
C ASP A 54 15.56 -3.13 11.54
N GLU A 55 15.91 -2.30 10.55
CA GLU A 55 16.87 -1.20 10.70
C GLU A 55 16.42 -0.18 11.77
N GLU A 56 15.15 0.24 11.76
CA GLU A 56 14.58 1.12 12.80
C GLU A 56 14.71 0.51 14.20
N LEU A 57 14.43 -0.79 14.34
CA LEU A 57 14.52 -1.48 15.62
C LEU A 57 15.98 -1.59 16.10
N GLU A 58 16.92 -1.87 15.22
CA GLU A 58 18.35 -1.90 15.56
C GLU A 58 18.86 -0.50 15.97
N LEU A 59 18.45 0.55 15.26
CA LEU A 59 18.77 1.92 15.63
C LEU A 59 18.23 2.28 17.03
N ILE A 60 16.98 1.92 17.31
CA ILE A 60 16.38 2.14 18.64
C ILE A 60 17.15 1.35 19.72
N LYS A 61 17.51 0.09 19.46
CA LYS A 61 18.26 -0.73 20.41
C LYS A 61 19.68 -0.22 20.67
N SER A 62 20.31 0.40 19.68
CA SER A 62 21.70 0.89 19.76
C SER A 62 21.87 2.19 20.54
N SER A 63 20.79 2.95 20.81
CA SER A 63 20.88 4.28 21.40
C SER A 63 19.84 4.49 22.51
N ASP A 64 20.32 4.84 23.71
CA ASP A 64 19.41 5.17 24.84
C ASP A 64 18.54 6.42 24.53
N TYR A 65 19.05 7.34 23.72
CA TYR A 65 18.25 8.48 23.26
C TYR A 65 17.07 8.03 22.41
N PHE A 66 17.28 7.18 21.39
CA PHE A 66 16.19 6.67 20.55
C PHE A 66 15.24 5.75 21.32
N LYS A 67 15.75 4.95 22.27
CA LYS A 67 14.89 4.17 23.19
C LYS A 67 13.94 5.08 23.97
N ALA A 68 14.47 6.15 24.56
CA ALA A 68 13.67 7.10 25.33
C ALA A 68 12.61 7.78 24.47
N GLN A 69 12.97 8.23 23.25
CA GLN A 69 12.04 8.83 22.30
C GLN A 69 10.93 7.86 21.87
N ALA A 70 11.27 6.62 21.54
CA ALA A 70 10.31 5.58 21.18
C ALA A 70 9.36 5.28 22.35
N CYS A 71 9.89 5.11 23.57
CA CYS A 71 9.09 4.88 24.77
C CYS A 71 8.11 6.03 25.03
N GLU A 72 8.57 7.27 24.93
CA GLU A 72 7.72 8.44 25.11
C GLU A 72 6.62 8.52 24.04
N HIS A 73 6.98 8.26 22.77
CA HIS A 73 6.03 8.25 21.66
C HIS A 73 4.92 7.22 21.87
N PHE A 74 5.28 5.95 22.12
CA PHE A 74 4.29 4.88 22.30
C PHE A 74 3.48 5.03 23.61
N LYS A 75 4.08 5.61 24.64
CA LYS A 75 3.35 5.97 25.86
C LYS A 75 2.29 7.04 25.60
N LYS A 76 2.61 8.09 24.81
CA LYS A 76 1.65 9.11 24.39
C LYS A 76 0.56 8.54 23.50
N LEU A 77 0.93 7.62 22.61
CA LEU A 77 0.01 6.96 21.68
C LEU A 77 -0.93 5.97 22.41
N GLY A 78 -0.54 5.45 23.58
CA GLY A 78 -1.29 4.47 24.34
C GLY A 78 -1.33 3.08 23.73
N LYS A 79 -0.45 2.77 22.78
CA LYS A 79 -0.36 1.47 22.10
C LYS A 79 1.04 1.17 21.57
N LYS A 80 1.32 -0.12 21.30
CA LYS A 80 2.59 -0.59 20.74
C LYS A 80 2.72 -0.21 19.24
N SER A 81 3.92 -0.30 18.68
CA SER A 81 4.11 -0.19 17.22
C SER A 81 3.37 -1.31 16.50
N PHE A 82 2.98 -1.06 15.26
CA PHE A 82 2.37 -2.09 14.42
C PHE A 82 3.42 -3.06 13.86
N SER A 83 3.00 -4.29 13.58
CA SER A 83 3.84 -5.32 12.98
C SER A 83 4.02 -5.12 11.47
N VAL A 84 5.20 -5.50 10.98
CA VAL A 84 5.48 -5.71 9.56
C VAL A 84 5.96 -7.15 9.41
N THR A 85 5.23 -7.97 8.67
CA THR A 85 5.48 -9.41 8.50
C THR A 85 5.96 -9.67 7.08
N ARG A 86 7.12 -10.33 6.94
CA ARG A 86 7.59 -10.83 5.65
C ARG A 86 6.70 -11.96 5.17
N SER A 87 6.33 -11.92 3.90
CA SER A 87 5.51 -12.91 3.24
C SER A 87 5.83 -12.97 1.74
N ASN A 88 5.05 -13.68 0.99
CA ASN A 88 4.99 -13.61 -0.46
C ASN A 88 3.54 -13.61 -0.92
N ALA A 89 3.31 -13.34 -2.21
CA ALA A 89 1.95 -13.20 -2.71
C ALA A 89 1.11 -14.49 -2.60
N VAL A 90 1.73 -15.67 -2.51
CA VAL A 90 1.01 -16.95 -2.37
C VAL A 90 0.50 -17.15 -0.95
N ASN A 91 1.34 -16.83 0.05
CA ASN A 91 1.08 -17.07 1.48
C ASN A 91 0.45 -15.87 2.19
N ALA A 92 0.36 -14.71 1.53
CA ALA A 92 -0.02 -13.44 2.15
C ALA A 92 -1.34 -13.48 2.92
N LEU A 93 -2.32 -14.25 2.45
CA LEU A 93 -3.62 -14.38 3.13
C LEU A 93 -3.52 -15.24 4.39
N ASP A 94 -2.78 -16.33 4.35
CA ASP A 94 -2.58 -17.24 5.47
C ASP A 94 -1.75 -16.54 6.57
N ASP A 95 -0.72 -15.77 6.17
CA ASP A 95 0.07 -14.96 7.08
C ASP A 95 -0.76 -13.83 7.70
N ALA A 96 -1.66 -13.20 6.93
CA ALA A 96 -2.58 -12.21 7.47
C ALA A 96 -3.55 -12.81 8.49
N GLU A 97 -4.04 -14.02 8.25
CA GLU A 97 -4.89 -14.76 9.21
C GLU A 97 -4.10 -15.08 10.48
N THR A 98 -2.84 -15.51 10.36
CA THR A 98 -1.94 -15.73 11.49
C THR A 98 -1.77 -14.45 12.32
N VAL A 99 -1.49 -13.31 11.67
CA VAL A 99 -1.37 -12.00 12.34
C VAL A 99 -2.67 -11.62 13.06
N LEU A 100 -3.83 -11.88 12.46
CA LEU A 100 -5.14 -11.62 13.10
C LEU A 100 -5.34 -12.47 14.36
N ASN A 101 -4.90 -13.73 14.34
CA ASN A 101 -5.08 -14.67 15.45
C ASN A 101 -4.10 -14.42 16.59
N GLU A 102 -2.86 -13.99 16.29
CA GLU A 102 -1.82 -13.75 17.28
C GLU A 102 -1.88 -12.36 17.92
N THR A 103 -2.59 -11.41 17.29
CA THR A 103 -2.66 -10.04 17.79
C THR A 103 -3.71 -9.90 18.90
N GLU A 104 -3.28 -9.44 20.07
CA GLU A 104 -4.14 -9.24 21.25
C GLU A 104 -5.21 -8.18 21.04
N VAL A 105 -4.96 -7.21 20.15
CA VAL A 105 -5.89 -6.11 19.85
C VAL A 105 -6.53 -6.32 18.49
N LYS A 106 -7.80 -5.93 18.38
CA LYS A 106 -8.48 -6.00 17.09
C LYS A 106 -7.84 -5.05 16.09
N LEU A 107 -7.41 -5.58 14.94
CA LEU A 107 -6.93 -4.79 13.82
C LEU A 107 -8.09 -4.16 13.03
N ASP A 108 -7.93 -2.88 12.69
CA ASP A 108 -8.84 -2.14 11.83
C ASP A 108 -8.48 -2.32 10.35
N PHE A 109 -7.17 -2.37 10.06
CA PHE A 109 -6.62 -2.52 8.72
C PHE A 109 -5.41 -3.44 8.69
N ILE A 110 -5.29 -4.22 7.60
CA ILE A 110 -4.04 -4.85 7.19
C ILE A 110 -3.68 -4.30 5.81
N PHE A 111 -2.49 -3.74 5.69
CA PHE A 111 -1.94 -3.26 4.42
C PHE A 111 -1.05 -4.32 3.81
N PHE A 112 -1.19 -4.53 2.49
CA PHE A 112 -0.39 -5.49 1.73
C PHE A 112 0.51 -4.72 0.76
N ASP A 113 1.82 -4.85 0.92
CA ASP A 113 2.79 -4.34 -0.04
C ASP A 113 3.05 -5.41 -1.09
N MET A 114 2.42 -5.27 -2.24
CA MET A 114 2.42 -6.27 -3.29
C MET A 114 3.65 -6.12 -4.21
N PRO A 115 4.18 -7.22 -4.77
CA PRO A 115 5.30 -7.15 -5.72
C PRO A 115 4.97 -6.29 -6.94
N GLY A 116 6.01 -5.79 -7.61
CA GLY A 116 5.92 -4.92 -8.79
C GLY A 116 5.49 -5.65 -10.06
N THR A 117 4.98 -6.87 -9.98
CA THR A 117 4.50 -7.64 -11.11
C THR A 117 3.26 -8.45 -10.76
N ILE A 118 2.25 -8.38 -11.61
CA ILE A 118 1.03 -9.21 -11.49
C ILE A 118 1.22 -10.62 -12.05
N LYS A 119 2.35 -10.89 -12.73
CA LYS A 119 2.65 -12.20 -13.28
C LYS A 119 3.17 -13.18 -12.24
N SER A 120 3.52 -12.69 -11.04
CA SER A 120 3.92 -13.56 -9.94
C SER A 120 2.73 -14.38 -9.46
N GLU A 121 3.01 -15.66 -9.16
CA GLU A 121 2.01 -16.55 -8.62
C GLU A 121 1.37 -15.97 -7.35
N GLY A 122 0.10 -16.17 -7.18
CA GLY A 122 -0.65 -15.72 -6.01
C GLY A 122 -1.10 -14.25 -6.02
N VAL A 123 -0.42 -13.35 -6.76
CA VAL A 123 -0.73 -11.90 -6.72
C VAL A 123 -2.20 -11.60 -7.00
N MET A 124 -2.73 -12.13 -8.09
CA MET A 124 -4.12 -11.86 -8.48
C MET A 124 -5.12 -12.49 -7.49
N LYS A 125 -4.82 -13.69 -6.98
CA LYS A 125 -5.62 -14.35 -5.94
C LYS A 125 -5.67 -13.50 -4.68
N THR A 126 -4.52 -13.02 -4.21
CA THR A 126 -4.43 -12.18 -3.02
C THR A 126 -5.14 -10.85 -3.22
N LEU A 127 -4.92 -10.18 -4.38
CA LEU A 127 -5.64 -8.94 -4.69
C LEU A 127 -7.15 -9.13 -4.74
N SER A 128 -7.67 -10.26 -5.21
CA SER A 128 -9.12 -10.53 -5.25
C SER A 128 -9.77 -10.56 -3.86
N GLN A 129 -8.99 -10.74 -2.79
CA GLN A 129 -9.45 -10.75 -1.40
C GLN A 129 -9.27 -9.42 -0.68
N MET A 130 -8.78 -8.38 -1.36
CA MET A 130 -8.65 -7.04 -0.80
C MET A 130 -9.98 -6.29 -0.81
N ASP A 131 -10.31 -5.61 0.30
CA ASP A 131 -11.47 -4.69 0.35
C ASP A 131 -11.22 -3.44 -0.51
N TYR A 132 -9.97 -2.97 -0.55
CA TYR A 132 -9.56 -1.75 -1.29
C TYR A 132 -8.26 -1.99 -2.02
N ILE A 133 -8.23 -1.66 -3.31
CA ILE A 133 -7.02 -1.67 -4.13
C ILE A 133 -6.80 -0.27 -4.69
N PHE A 134 -5.64 0.29 -4.41
CA PHE A 134 -5.22 1.59 -4.92
C PHE A 134 -4.06 1.42 -5.90
N VAL A 135 -4.22 2.02 -7.09
CA VAL A 135 -3.27 1.90 -8.19
C VAL A 135 -2.55 3.24 -8.37
N PRO A 136 -1.29 3.35 -7.87
CA PRO A 136 -0.49 4.56 -8.08
C PRO A 136 -0.14 4.71 -9.56
N VAL A 137 -0.27 5.93 -10.08
CA VAL A 137 0.10 6.30 -11.44
C VAL A 137 0.89 7.61 -11.43
N SER A 138 1.88 7.72 -12.31
CA SER A 138 2.58 8.97 -12.61
C SER A 138 2.22 9.44 -14.01
N ALA A 139 2.58 10.68 -14.36
CA ALA A 139 2.32 11.25 -15.69
C ALA A 139 3.23 10.66 -16.80
N ASP A 140 3.73 9.47 -16.61
CA ASP A 140 4.46 8.69 -17.60
C ASP A 140 3.49 7.80 -18.40
N ARG A 141 3.56 7.89 -19.73
CA ARG A 141 2.67 7.14 -20.63
C ARG A 141 2.72 5.62 -20.36
N PHE A 142 3.90 5.05 -20.19
CA PHE A 142 4.05 3.60 -19.98
C PHE A 142 3.50 3.15 -18.62
N VAL A 143 3.59 4.03 -17.61
CA VAL A 143 2.99 3.78 -16.29
C VAL A 143 1.47 3.77 -16.41
N VAL A 144 0.89 4.76 -17.08
CA VAL A 144 -0.56 4.84 -17.30
C VAL A 144 -1.08 3.65 -18.08
N GLU A 145 -0.46 3.32 -19.23
CA GLU A 145 -0.86 2.17 -20.07
C GLU A 145 -0.78 0.85 -19.30
N SER A 146 0.29 0.66 -18.51
CA SER A 146 0.46 -0.53 -17.67
C SER A 146 -0.60 -0.61 -16.55
N ALA A 147 -0.89 0.50 -15.91
CA ALA A 147 -1.89 0.56 -14.86
C ALA A 147 -3.31 0.32 -15.40
N MET A 148 -3.63 0.86 -16.58
CA MET A 148 -4.91 0.58 -17.26
C MET A 148 -5.04 -0.90 -17.64
N SER A 149 -3.99 -1.50 -18.17
CA SER A 149 -3.99 -2.93 -18.52
C SER A 149 -4.23 -3.80 -17.27
N PHE A 150 -3.64 -3.41 -16.12
CA PHE A 150 -3.91 -4.08 -14.85
C PHE A 150 -5.37 -3.93 -14.42
N MET A 151 -5.91 -2.71 -14.46
CA MET A 151 -7.30 -2.43 -14.07
C MET A 151 -8.27 -3.22 -14.92
N GLN A 152 -8.08 -3.25 -16.24
CA GLN A 152 -8.93 -3.99 -17.16
C GLN A 152 -8.87 -5.49 -16.87
N LEU A 153 -7.66 -6.05 -16.73
CA LEU A 153 -7.46 -7.47 -16.44
C LEU A 153 -8.13 -7.87 -15.11
N PHE A 154 -7.99 -7.04 -14.07
CA PHE A 154 -8.61 -7.32 -12.79
C PHE A 154 -10.13 -7.20 -12.85
N HIS A 155 -10.64 -6.16 -13.51
CA HIS A 155 -12.06 -5.94 -13.72
C HIS A 155 -12.70 -7.13 -14.45
N ASP A 156 -12.15 -7.52 -15.60
CA ASP A 156 -12.76 -8.53 -16.48
C ASP A 156 -12.70 -9.93 -15.90
N ASN A 157 -11.62 -10.27 -15.19
CA ASN A 157 -11.43 -11.64 -14.70
C ASN A 157 -11.89 -11.84 -13.25
N PHE A 158 -12.04 -10.77 -12.45
CA PHE A 158 -12.37 -10.93 -11.03
C PHE A 158 -13.63 -10.18 -10.62
N LEU A 159 -13.78 -8.89 -10.97
CA LEU A 159 -14.94 -8.10 -10.55
C LEU A 159 -16.20 -8.52 -11.30
N THR A 160 -16.16 -8.61 -12.62
CA THR A 160 -17.33 -9.01 -13.45
C THR A 160 -17.77 -10.44 -13.20
N GLN A 161 -16.83 -11.32 -12.83
CA GLN A 161 -17.11 -12.73 -12.51
C GLN A 161 -17.59 -12.93 -11.07
N GLY A 162 -17.60 -11.88 -10.24
CA GLY A 162 -17.96 -12.00 -8.82
C GLY A 162 -16.94 -12.78 -7.97
N TRP A 163 -15.69 -12.91 -8.45
CA TRP A 163 -14.62 -13.64 -7.74
C TRP A 163 -13.81 -12.76 -6.81
N SER A 164 -14.10 -11.47 -6.76
CA SER A 164 -13.43 -10.53 -5.87
C SER A 164 -14.39 -9.93 -4.85
N VAL A 165 -13.88 -9.73 -3.62
CA VAL A 165 -14.58 -9.02 -2.55
C VAL A 165 -14.31 -7.51 -2.57
N THR A 166 -13.57 -7.02 -3.56
CA THR A 166 -13.11 -5.64 -3.66
C THR A 166 -14.27 -4.65 -3.75
N LYS A 167 -14.33 -3.75 -2.77
CA LYS A 167 -15.34 -2.69 -2.67
C LYS A 167 -14.98 -1.46 -3.49
N LYS A 168 -13.66 -1.20 -3.63
CA LYS A 168 -13.15 -0.09 -4.41
C LYS A 168 -11.79 -0.43 -5.02
N LEU A 169 -11.69 -0.21 -6.32
CA LEU A 169 -10.48 -0.22 -7.12
C LEU A 169 -10.33 1.18 -7.72
N ALA A 170 -9.25 1.90 -7.40
CA ALA A 170 -9.11 3.30 -7.81
C ALA A 170 -7.67 3.67 -8.14
N PHE A 171 -7.51 4.50 -9.17
CA PHE A 171 -6.27 5.20 -9.46
C PHE A 171 -6.03 6.37 -8.50
N PHE A 172 -4.78 6.71 -8.28
CA PHE A 172 -4.38 8.00 -7.72
C PHE A 172 -3.03 8.44 -8.29
N TRP A 173 -2.88 9.77 -8.43
CA TRP A 173 -1.65 10.35 -8.94
C TRP A 173 -0.57 10.40 -7.86
N THR A 174 0.63 9.92 -8.20
CA THR A 174 1.84 10.05 -7.40
C THR A 174 2.97 10.67 -8.23
N MET A 175 4.03 11.13 -7.58
CA MET A 175 5.15 11.80 -8.23
C MET A 175 4.71 12.99 -9.11
N VAL A 176 3.71 13.75 -8.64
CA VAL A 176 3.18 14.87 -9.39
C VAL A 176 4.17 16.03 -9.34
N ASP A 177 4.76 16.36 -10.48
CA ASP A 177 5.58 17.57 -10.64
C ASP A 177 4.67 18.79 -10.85
N LYS A 178 4.78 19.80 -9.97
CA LYS A 178 4.00 21.04 -10.08
C LYS A 178 4.32 21.86 -11.33
N ARG A 179 5.46 21.56 -12.00
CA ARG A 179 5.89 22.21 -13.24
C ARG A 179 5.26 21.58 -14.48
N GLU A 180 4.74 20.36 -14.36
CA GLU A 180 4.05 19.70 -15.47
C GLU A 180 2.72 20.40 -15.80
N ARG A 181 2.36 20.39 -17.09
CA ARG A 181 1.10 20.96 -17.55
C ARG A 181 -0.07 20.18 -16.99
N THR A 182 -0.98 20.88 -16.32
CA THR A 182 -2.21 20.26 -15.76
C THR A 182 -3.05 19.56 -16.82
N SER A 183 -3.01 20.00 -18.08
CA SER A 183 -3.74 19.40 -19.20
C SER A 183 -3.42 17.91 -19.44
N LEU A 184 -2.21 17.44 -19.10
CA LEU A 184 -1.86 16.03 -19.26
C LEU A 184 -2.65 15.15 -18.28
N TYR A 185 -2.75 15.57 -17.03
CA TYR A 185 -3.53 14.85 -16.01
C TYR A 185 -5.02 14.85 -16.37
N ASP A 186 -5.54 15.98 -16.88
CA ASP A 186 -6.95 16.10 -17.27
C ASP A 186 -7.31 15.17 -18.44
N VAL A 187 -6.39 15.00 -19.41
CA VAL A 187 -6.56 14.05 -20.53
C VAL A 187 -6.64 12.62 -20.01
N TYR A 188 -5.70 12.22 -19.16
CA TYR A 188 -5.72 10.86 -18.60
C TYR A 188 -6.92 10.63 -17.67
N GLU A 189 -7.29 11.59 -16.84
CA GLU A 189 -8.49 11.48 -16.01
C GLU A 189 -9.77 11.39 -16.84
N GLY A 190 -9.83 12.12 -17.95
CA GLY A 190 -10.92 11.99 -18.92
C GLY A 190 -11.01 10.59 -19.51
N MET A 191 -9.86 10.00 -19.85
CA MET A 191 -9.78 8.63 -20.34
C MET A 191 -10.19 7.60 -19.27
N PHE A 192 -9.71 7.74 -18.04
CA PHE A 192 -10.12 6.86 -16.94
C PHE A 192 -11.62 6.92 -16.69
N LYS A 193 -12.19 8.11 -16.68
CA LYS A 193 -13.64 8.32 -16.51
C LYS A 193 -14.47 7.73 -17.65
N SER A 194 -13.98 7.83 -18.90
CA SER A 194 -14.68 7.24 -20.05
C SER A 194 -14.76 5.72 -20.01
N LEU A 195 -13.85 5.08 -19.23
CA LEU A 195 -13.82 3.65 -18.98
C LEU A 195 -14.46 3.27 -17.63
N ASP A 196 -15.14 4.19 -16.97
CA ASP A 196 -15.77 4.04 -15.65
C ASP A 196 -14.79 3.67 -14.53
N TYR A 197 -13.52 4.07 -14.66
CA TYR A 197 -12.53 3.86 -13.61
C TYR A 197 -12.53 5.00 -12.59
N SER A 198 -12.51 4.64 -11.31
CA SER A 198 -12.41 5.60 -10.21
C SER A 198 -11.01 6.20 -10.13
N VAL A 199 -10.94 7.53 -9.93
CA VAL A 199 -9.70 8.26 -9.65
C VAL A 199 -9.87 9.02 -8.34
N LEU A 200 -8.86 8.98 -7.46
CA LEU A 200 -8.88 9.80 -6.24
C LEU A 200 -8.59 11.26 -6.58
N ASN A 201 -9.30 12.17 -5.93
CA ASN A 201 -9.11 13.62 -6.14
C ASN A 201 -7.75 14.13 -5.62
N THR A 202 -7.17 13.43 -4.64
CA THR A 202 -5.88 13.81 -4.05
C THR A 202 -4.74 13.34 -4.92
N ARG A 203 -3.80 14.25 -5.22
CA ARG A 203 -2.56 13.98 -5.96
C ARG A 203 -1.39 14.08 -5.00
N LEU A 204 -0.48 13.10 -5.02
CA LEU A 204 0.74 13.11 -4.21
C LEU A 204 1.88 13.76 -5.00
N PRO A 205 2.45 14.87 -4.51
CA PRO A 205 3.54 15.54 -5.20
C PRO A 205 4.80 14.68 -5.20
N GLU A 206 5.67 14.92 -6.19
CA GLU A 206 7.04 14.43 -6.13
C GLU A 206 7.77 15.11 -4.96
N ILE A 207 8.29 14.29 -4.07
CA ILE A 207 9.16 14.76 -2.99
C ILE A 207 10.57 14.77 -3.57
N GLY A 208 11.12 15.96 -3.83
CA GLY A 208 12.49 16.09 -4.27
C GLY A 208 13.44 15.37 -3.30
N ARG A 209 14.47 14.72 -3.83
CA ARG A 209 15.52 14.13 -2.99
C ARG A 209 16.07 15.24 -2.09
N ALA A 210 16.01 15.04 -0.78
CA ALA A 210 16.78 15.89 0.12
C ALA A 210 18.25 15.76 -0.29
N HIS A 211 18.86 16.86 -0.70
CA HIS A 211 20.31 16.91 -0.85
C HIS A 211 20.90 16.82 0.57
N VAL A 212 21.39 15.63 0.90
CA VAL A 212 22.23 15.42 2.08
C VAL A 212 23.64 15.88 1.77
#